data_40eea57ae90e4464a39d287bee356dd7
#
_entry.id   40eea57ae90e4464a39d287bee356dd7
#
_cell.length_a   1.000
_cell.length_b   1.000
_cell.length_c   1.000
_cell.angle_alpha   90.00
_cell.angle_beta   90.00
_cell.angle_gamma   90.00
#
_symmetry.space_group_name_H-M   'P 1'
#
loop_
_entity.id
_entity.type
_entity.pdbx_description
1 polymer ?
#
loop_
_entity_poly.entity_id
_entity_poly.type
_entity_poly.pdbx_seq_one_letter_code
_entity_poly.pdbx_strand_id
1 'polypeptide(L)'
;MCIRDSNAPDPTAWAIHSALHRNNPHARCILHLHPKYATILSSLDDKEMKPIDQNTMRFYKRVSIDRDFSGMGLGKEAERLSTLLGKNPVLLMGNHGVLTAAKTVASAFDELYYFEKSCQTLIEAYQTGQKLHVVNHKVAKKTAQQWQDYDASDLHFAALKRILDKEEPDYRN
;
A
#
# COMPACT_ATOMS: atom_id res chain seq x y z
N MET A 1 -25.45 17.98 -19.16
CA MET A 1 -24.00 18.15 -19.22
C MET A 1 -23.59 18.69 -17.85
N CYS A 2 -23.12 17.83 -16.92
CA CYS A 2 -22.63 18.31 -15.62
C CYS A 2 -21.31 19.04 -15.87
N ILE A 3 -21.29 20.34 -15.62
CA ILE A 3 -20.06 21.12 -15.58
C ILE A 3 -19.28 20.55 -14.40
N ARG A 4 -18.15 19.85 -14.66
CA ARG A 4 -17.25 19.46 -13.59
C ARG A 4 -16.67 20.74 -13.00
N ASP A 5 -16.84 20.91 -11.71
CA ASP A 5 -16.08 21.90 -10.97
C ASP A 5 -14.59 21.63 -11.24
N SER A 6 -13.83 22.69 -11.50
CA SER A 6 -12.37 22.58 -11.73
C SER A 6 -11.61 21.90 -10.58
N ASN A 7 -12.22 21.81 -9.41
CA ASN A 7 -11.70 21.16 -8.20
C ASN A 7 -12.26 19.76 -7.94
N ALA A 8 -13.08 19.22 -8.86
CA ALA A 8 -13.60 17.86 -8.68
C ALA A 8 -12.47 16.82 -8.78
N PRO A 9 -12.44 15.82 -7.87
CA PRO A 9 -11.46 14.75 -7.94
C PRO A 9 -11.61 13.95 -9.22
N ASP A 10 -10.51 13.29 -9.63
CA ASP A 10 -10.56 12.35 -10.75
C ASP A 10 -11.65 11.29 -10.53
N PRO A 11 -12.49 10.97 -11.52
CA PRO A 11 -13.61 10.04 -11.37
C PRO A 11 -13.19 8.64 -10.93
N THR A 12 -11.99 8.17 -11.32
CA THR A 12 -11.48 6.85 -10.95
C THR A 12 -11.04 6.84 -9.50
N ALA A 13 -10.33 7.88 -9.07
CA ALA A 13 -9.98 8.09 -7.67
C ALA A 13 -11.24 8.21 -6.80
N TRP A 14 -12.22 9.02 -7.24
CA TRP A 14 -13.49 9.17 -6.52
C TRP A 14 -14.21 7.84 -6.33
N ALA A 15 -14.32 7.02 -7.37
CA ALA A 15 -14.99 5.73 -7.32
C ALA A 15 -14.33 4.78 -6.31
N ILE A 16 -13.01 4.60 -6.43
CA ILE A 16 -12.24 3.69 -5.56
C ILE A 16 -12.28 4.18 -4.11
N HIS A 17 -11.91 5.44 -3.86
CA HIS A 17 -11.83 5.99 -2.50
C HIS A 17 -13.20 5.98 -1.82
N SER A 18 -14.28 6.38 -2.52
CA SER A 18 -15.62 6.42 -1.91
C SER A 18 -16.14 5.03 -1.54
N ALA A 19 -15.89 4.01 -2.35
CA ALA A 19 -16.26 2.62 -2.02
C ALA A 19 -15.49 2.11 -0.79
N LEU A 20 -14.19 2.34 -0.77
CA LEU A 20 -13.32 1.93 0.34
C LEU A 20 -13.70 2.63 1.66
N HIS A 21 -13.90 3.95 1.64
CA HIS A 21 -14.28 4.71 2.85
C HIS A 21 -15.66 4.29 3.39
N ARG A 22 -16.62 3.92 2.51
CA ARG A 22 -17.93 3.43 2.94
C ARG A 22 -17.86 2.05 3.58
N ASN A 23 -17.11 1.15 2.98
CA ASN A 23 -17.20 -0.29 3.29
C ASN A 23 -16.13 -0.75 4.29
N ASN A 24 -15.07 0.02 4.51
CA ASN A 24 -13.94 -0.37 5.35
C ASN A 24 -13.75 0.64 6.51
N PRO A 25 -14.32 0.43 7.69
CA PRO A 25 -14.29 1.42 8.80
C PRO A 25 -12.89 1.82 9.27
N HIS A 26 -11.87 0.97 9.03
CA HIS A 26 -10.47 1.27 9.36
C HIS A 26 -9.80 2.17 8.31
N ALA A 27 -10.35 2.25 7.09
CA ALA A 27 -9.81 3.00 5.97
C ALA A 27 -10.22 4.49 6.05
N ARG A 28 -9.79 5.19 7.09
CA ARG A 28 -10.05 6.64 7.25
C ARG A 28 -9.11 7.49 6.40
N CYS A 29 -7.93 6.96 6.11
CA CYS A 29 -6.99 7.51 5.14
C CYS A 29 -6.64 6.42 4.14
N ILE A 30 -6.67 6.76 2.86
CA ILE A 30 -6.33 5.87 1.74
C ILE A 30 -5.33 6.59 0.87
N LEU A 31 -4.25 5.89 0.55
CA LEU A 31 -3.26 6.32 -0.45
C LEU A 31 -3.24 5.30 -1.57
N HIS A 32 -3.36 5.76 -2.81
CA HIS A 32 -3.24 4.93 -4.01
C HIS A 32 -2.19 5.52 -4.94
N LEU A 33 -1.17 4.72 -5.25
CA LEU A 33 -0.02 5.13 -6.07
C LEU A 33 0.47 3.96 -6.94
N HIS A 34 1.30 4.33 -7.93
CA HIS A 34 2.02 3.41 -8.79
C HIS A 34 3.55 3.51 -8.55
N PRO A 35 4.05 3.27 -7.33
CA PRO A 35 5.47 3.35 -7.06
C PRO A 35 6.20 2.19 -7.75
N LYS A 36 7.48 2.40 -8.07
CA LYS A 36 8.23 1.54 -8.99
C LYS A 36 8.19 0.05 -8.63
N TYR A 37 8.57 -0.29 -7.42
CA TYR A 37 8.76 -1.70 -7.05
C TYR A 37 7.44 -2.41 -6.72
N ALA A 38 6.50 -1.73 -6.08
CA ALA A 38 5.16 -2.30 -5.88
C ALA A 38 4.44 -2.52 -7.22
N THR A 39 4.60 -1.63 -8.19
CA THR A 39 4.06 -1.80 -9.54
C THR A 39 4.72 -2.96 -10.25
N ILE A 40 6.05 -3.13 -10.14
CA ILE A 40 6.75 -4.30 -10.70
C ILE A 40 6.22 -5.58 -10.05
N LEU A 41 6.15 -5.65 -8.72
CA LEU A 41 5.63 -6.82 -8.02
C LEU A 41 4.20 -7.15 -8.45
N SER A 42 3.35 -6.12 -8.62
CA SER A 42 1.96 -6.29 -9.07
C SER A 42 1.85 -6.88 -10.48
N SER A 43 2.90 -6.75 -11.29
CA SER A 43 2.95 -7.21 -12.67
C SER A 43 3.56 -8.62 -12.85
N LEU A 44 4.04 -9.24 -11.77
CA LEU A 44 4.55 -10.60 -11.79
C LEU A 44 3.41 -11.62 -11.64
N ASP A 45 3.61 -12.85 -12.09
CA ASP A 45 2.67 -13.96 -11.85
C ASP A 45 2.58 -14.28 -10.35
N ASP A 46 3.72 -14.42 -9.68
CA ASP A 46 3.80 -14.53 -8.23
C ASP A 46 3.93 -13.13 -7.60
N LYS A 47 2.81 -12.59 -7.18
CA LYS A 47 2.69 -11.24 -6.58
C LYS A 47 2.80 -11.26 -5.04
N GLU A 48 3.13 -12.43 -4.45
CA GLU A 48 3.14 -12.55 -2.99
C GLU A 48 4.37 -11.89 -2.37
N MET A 49 4.15 -11.11 -1.33
CA MET A 49 5.21 -10.60 -0.48
C MET A 49 5.83 -11.75 0.32
N LYS A 50 7.03 -12.21 -0.10
CA LYS A 50 7.75 -13.29 0.59
C LYS A 50 8.46 -12.73 1.84
N PRO A 51 8.35 -13.39 3.00
CA PRO A 51 9.02 -12.96 4.23
C PRO A 51 10.52 -13.32 4.19
N ILE A 52 11.35 -12.42 3.68
CA ILE A 52 12.80 -12.62 3.50
C ILE A 52 13.66 -11.70 4.37
N ASP A 53 13.07 -10.62 4.89
CA ASP A 53 13.72 -9.66 5.78
C ASP A 53 12.72 -9.04 6.77
N GLN A 54 13.21 -8.15 7.65
CA GLN A 54 12.38 -7.50 8.67
C GLN A 54 11.20 -6.71 8.08
N ASN A 55 11.44 -5.97 7.01
CA ASN A 55 10.40 -5.13 6.38
C ASN A 55 9.36 -5.99 5.65
N THR A 56 9.76 -7.00 4.89
CA THR A 56 8.83 -7.91 4.21
C THR A 56 7.98 -8.71 5.20
N MET A 57 8.54 -9.09 6.37
CA MET A 57 7.79 -9.76 7.43
C MET A 57 6.72 -8.86 8.06
N ARG A 58 6.88 -7.53 8.06
CA ARG A 58 5.83 -6.59 8.50
C ARG A 58 4.52 -6.85 7.79
N PHE A 59 4.58 -7.24 6.51
CA PHE A 59 3.42 -7.46 5.64
C PHE A 59 2.94 -8.91 5.58
N TYR A 60 3.51 -9.80 6.39
CA TYR A 60 3.14 -11.21 6.38
C TYR A 60 1.66 -11.41 6.69
N LYS A 61 0.90 -11.95 5.71
CA LYS A 61 -0.56 -12.12 5.75
C LYS A 61 -1.36 -10.83 5.97
N ARG A 62 -0.81 -9.70 5.60
CA ARG A 62 -1.44 -8.38 5.72
C ARG A 62 -1.61 -7.66 4.38
N VAL A 63 -1.40 -8.38 3.28
CA VAL A 63 -1.59 -7.87 1.92
C VAL A 63 -2.73 -8.63 1.26
N SER A 64 -3.73 -7.90 0.79
CA SER A 64 -4.70 -8.41 -0.17
C SER A 64 -4.11 -8.27 -1.57
N ILE A 65 -4.27 -9.31 -2.40
CA ILE A 65 -3.74 -9.30 -3.76
C ILE A 65 -4.90 -9.40 -4.74
N ASP A 66 -5.05 -8.40 -5.58
CA ASP A 66 -5.97 -8.43 -6.69
C ASP A 66 -5.28 -9.06 -7.91
N ARG A 67 -5.85 -10.16 -8.39
CA ARG A 67 -5.37 -10.86 -9.57
C ARG A 67 -6.20 -10.55 -10.82
N ASP A 68 -7.35 -9.92 -10.62
CA ASP A 68 -8.40 -9.75 -11.64
C ASP A 68 -8.73 -8.27 -11.90
N PHE A 69 -7.83 -7.34 -11.51
CA PHE A 69 -8.06 -5.91 -11.75
C PHE A 69 -8.35 -5.65 -13.22
N SER A 70 -9.49 -5.00 -13.48
CA SER A 70 -9.99 -4.74 -14.82
C SER A 70 -10.41 -3.29 -14.99
N GLY A 71 -9.90 -2.67 -16.04
CA GLY A 71 -10.23 -1.30 -16.40
C GLY A 71 -9.63 -0.27 -15.43
N MET A 72 -10.39 0.77 -15.12
CA MET A 72 -9.94 1.95 -14.37
C MET A 72 -10.55 2.04 -12.95
N GLY A 73 -11.09 0.96 -12.42
CA GLY A 73 -11.66 0.95 -11.07
C GLY A 73 -13.03 1.62 -10.94
N LEU A 74 -13.78 1.77 -12.05
CA LEU A 74 -15.10 2.42 -12.04
C LEU A 74 -16.25 1.45 -11.72
N GLY A 75 -17.34 1.96 -11.16
CA GLY A 75 -18.58 1.22 -10.93
C GLY A 75 -18.40 0.02 -9.99
N LYS A 76 -18.83 -1.16 -10.43
CA LYS A 76 -18.77 -2.40 -9.63
C LYS A 76 -17.34 -2.82 -9.25
N GLU A 77 -16.35 -2.37 -10.00
CA GLU A 77 -14.94 -2.67 -9.71
C GLU A 77 -14.49 -2.02 -8.40
N ALA A 78 -14.90 -0.79 -8.13
CA ALA A 78 -14.60 -0.11 -6.87
C ALA A 78 -15.18 -0.87 -5.65
N GLU A 79 -16.40 -1.40 -5.76
CA GLU A 79 -17.02 -2.21 -4.70
C GLU A 79 -16.29 -3.54 -4.52
N ARG A 80 -15.87 -4.19 -5.60
CA ARG A 80 -15.08 -5.42 -5.57
C ARG A 80 -13.75 -5.21 -4.85
N LEU A 81 -13.04 -4.12 -5.18
CA LEU A 81 -11.76 -3.75 -4.53
C LEU A 81 -11.93 -3.50 -3.03
N SER A 82 -13.01 -2.82 -2.63
CA SER A 82 -13.29 -2.57 -1.21
C SER A 82 -13.55 -3.86 -0.43
N THR A 83 -14.23 -4.82 -1.04
CA THR A 83 -14.47 -6.15 -0.46
C THR A 83 -13.15 -6.93 -0.36
N LEU A 84 -12.32 -6.87 -1.39
CA LEU A 84 -11.04 -7.58 -1.45
C LEU A 84 -10.03 -7.05 -0.43
N LEU A 85 -9.97 -5.74 -0.21
CA LEU A 85 -9.12 -5.15 0.83
C LEU A 85 -9.43 -5.78 2.19
N GLY A 86 -10.69 -5.96 2.53
CA GLY A 86 -11.13 -6.53 3.78
C GLY A 86 -10.57 -5.77 4.98
N LYS A 87 -9.85 -6.45 5.87
CA LYS A 87 -9.22 -5.85 7.06
C LYS A 87 -7.73 -5.54 6.87
N ASN A 88 -7.17 -5.86 5.71
CA ASN A 88 -5.76 -5.66 5.45
C ASN A 88 -5.43 -4.17 5.23
N PRO A 89 -4.23 -3.73 5.62
CA PRO A 89 -3.80 -2.35 5.37
C PRO A 89 -3.32 -2.12 3.93
N VAL A 90 -3.05 -3.18 3.18
CA VAL A 90 -2.49 -3.09 1.82
C VAL A 90 -3.33 -3.91 0.85
N LEU A 91 -3.62 -3.32 -0.31
CA LEU A 91 -4.15 -3.99 -1.49
C LEU A 91 -3.16 -3.80 -2.64
N LEU A 92 -2.53 -4.89 -3.08
CA LEU A 92 -1.71 -4.92 -4.28
C LEU A 92 -2.61 -5.23 -5.48
N MET A 93 -2.74 -4.25 -6.36
CA MET A 93 -3.65 -4.31 -7.53
C MET A 93 -2.87 -4.83 -8.73
N GLY A 94 -3.25 -6.01 -9.23
CA GLY A 94 -2.54 -6.70 -10.33
C GLY A 94 -2.38 -5.83 -11.57
N ASN A 95 -1.16 -5.76 -12.11
CA ASN A 95 -0.79 -4.96 -13.27
C ASN A 95 -1.15 -3.46 -13.17
N HIS A 96 -1.24 -2.93 -11.94
CA HIS A 96 -1.68 -1.57 -11.72
C HIS A 96 -0.78 -0.83 -10.71
N GLY A 97 -0.87 -1.19 -9.44
CA GLY A 97 -0.14 -0.48 -8.39
C GLY A 97 -0.53 -0.96 -7.00
N VAL A 98 -0.47 -0.08 -6.02
CA VAL A 98 -0.76 -0.40 -4.63
C VAL A 98 -1.70 0.64 -4.02
N LEU A 99 -2.51 0.16 -3.09
CA LEU A 99 -3.36 0.98 -2.23
C LEU A 99 -3.06 0.64 -0.78
N THR A 100 -2.91 1.66 0.06
CA THR A 100 -2.81 1.49 1.52
C THR A 100 -3.96 2.18 2.22
N ALA A 101 -4.43 1.57 3.32
CA ALA A 101 -5.56 2.04 4.10
C ALA A 101 -5.23 1.99 5.59
N ALA A 102 -5.44 3.11 6.30
CA ALA A 102 -5.17 3.22 7.72
C ALA A 102 -6.10 4.22 8.41
N LYS A 103 -5.96 4.38 9.72
CA LYS A 103 -6.74 5.32 10.52
C LYS A 103 -6.27 6.77 10.39
N THR A 104 -4.98 6.99 10.13
CA THR A 104 -4.36 8.32 10.03
C THR A 104 -3.53 8.44 8.76
N VAL A 105 -3.22 9.67 8.35
CA VAL A 105 -2.33 9.95 7.22
C VAL A 105 -0.93 9.38 7.48
N ALA A 106 -0.39 9.60 8.68
CA ALA A 106 0.92 9.10 9.07
C ALA A 106 1.00 7.57 8.95
N SER A 107 -0.02 6.85 9.47
CA SER A 107 -0.04 5.39 9.38
C SER A 107 -0.21 4.89 7.94
N ALA A 108 -1.06 5.53 7.12
CA ALA A 108 -1.23 5.15 5.72
C ALA A 108 0.06 5.36 4.92
N PHE A 109 0.75 6.48 5.16
CA PHE A 109 2.03 6.79 4.56
C PHE A 109 3.13 5.80 4.98
N ASP A 110 3.20 5.48 6.27
CA ASP A 110 4.19 4.53 6.82
C ASP A 110 4.01 3.12 6.23
N GLU A 111 2.75 2.65 6.11
CA GLU A 111 2.46 1.38 5.43
C GLU A 111 2.90 1.41 3.96
N LEU A 112 2.62 2.51 3.23
CA LEU A 112 3.02 2.66 1.83
C LEU A 112 4.54 2.70 1.67
N TYR A 113 5.22 3.51 2.47
CA TYR A 113 6.68 3.66 2.44
C TYR A 113 7.39 2.33 2.63
N TYR A 114 7.04 1.61 3.70
CA TYR A 114 7.68 0.33 4.00
C TYR A 114 7.22 -0.78 3.05
N PHE A 115 6.02 -0.71 2.50
CA PHE A 115 5.60 -1.66 1.47
C PHE A 115 6.44 -1.51 0.20
N GLU A 116 6.65 -0.30 -0.28
CA GLU A 116 7.52 -0.03 -1.43
C GLU A 116 8.97 -0.49 -1.16
N LYS A 117 9.52 -0.20 0.02
CA LYS A 117 10.85 -0.71 0.42
C LYS A 117 10.92 -2.22 0.49
N SER A 118 9.87 -2.88 0.96
CA SER A 118 9.77 -4.35 0.96
C SER A 118 9.71 -4.93 -0.46
N CYS A 119 8.93 -4.29 -1.34
CA CYS A 119 8.90 -4.65 -2.76
C CYS A 119 10.28 -4.47 -3.41
N GLN A 120 10.98 -3.37 -3.11
CA GLN A 120 12.34 -3.14 -3.59
C GLN A 120 13.28 -4.28 -3.19
N THR A 121 13.34 -4.60 -1.90
CA THR A 121 14.17 -5.69 -1.40
C THR A 121 13.85 -7.02 -2.08
N LEU A 122 12.57 -7.35 -2.24
CA LEU A 122 12.14 -8.61 -2.85
C LEU A 122 12.51 -8.68 -4.33
N ILE A 123 12.25 -7.62 -5.10
CA ILE A 123 12.56 -7.56 -6.53
C ILE A 123 14.08 -7.60 -6.76
N GLU A 124 14.86 -6.84 -5.99
CA GLU A 124 16.32 -6.88 -6.08
C GLU A 124 16.89 -8.26 -5.69
N ALA A 125 16.31 -8.92 -4.69
CA ALA A 125 16.67 -10.28 -4.33
C ALA A 125 16.38 -11.27 -5.47
N TYR A 126 15.24 -11.15 -6.17
CA TYR A 126 14.96 -11.97 -7.36
C TYR A 126 15.97 -11.73 -8.49
N GLN A 127 16.41 -10.48 -8.70
CA GLN A 127 17.38 -10.12 -9.73
C GLN A 127 18.76 -10.78 -9.54
N THR A 128 19.10 -11.19 -8.31
CA THR A 128 20.36 -11.92 -8.07
C THR A 128 20.42 -13.31 -8.69
N GLY A 129 19.27 -13.87 -9.04
CA GLY A 129 19.16 -15.26 -9.49
C GLY A 129 19.41 -16.30 -8.39
N GLN A 130 19.68 -15.88 -7.17
CA GLN A 130 19.88 -16.79 -6.04
C GLN A 130 18.55 -17.26 -5.46
N LYS A 131 18.53 -18.44 -4.85
CA LYS A 131 17.35 -18.94 -4.16
C LYS A 131 17.06 -18.10 -2.92
N LEU A 132 15.85 -17.59 -2.80
CA LEU A 132 15.43 -16.84 -1.62
C LEU A 132 15.41 -17.73 -0.36
N HIS A 133 15.95 -17.22 0.73
CA HIS A 133 15.74 -17.81 2.05
C HIS A 133 14.45 -17.22 2.66
N VAL A 134 13.35 -17.94 2.47
CA VAL A 134 12.04 -17.55 3.03
C VAL A 134 11.93 -18.09 4.45
N VAL A 135 11.72 -17.21 5.43
CA VAL A 135 11.60 -17.63 6.83
C VAL A 135 10.31 -18.42 7.07
N ASN A 136 10.33 -19.29 8.08
CA ASN A 136 9.18 -20.12 8.39
C ASN A 136 8.01 -19.30 8.97
N HIS A 137 6.79 -19.87 8.91
CA HIS A 137 5.55 -19.26 9.38
C HIS A 137 5.63 -18.70 10.82
N LYS A 138 6.24 -19.45 11.74
CA LYS A 138 6.33 -19.06 13.17
C LYS A 138 7.10 -17.77 13.34
N VAL A 139 8.26 -17.64 12.67
CA VAL A 139 9.10 -16.45 12.70
C VAL A 139 8.40 -15.29 12.02
N ALA A 140 7.89 -15.48 10.79
CA ALA A 140 7.20 -14.42 10.05
C ALA A 140 5.98 -13.86 10.81
N LYS A 141 5.16 -14.75 11.39
CA LYS A 141 3.98 -14.35 12.19
C LYS A 141 4.37 -13.57 13.44
N LYS A 142 5.40 -14.03 14.17
CA LYS A 142 5.89 -13.34 15.38
C LYS A 142 6.39 -11.93 15.04
N THR A 143 7.21 -11.82 13.99
CA THR A 143 7.78 -10.52 13.57
C THR A 143 6.68 -9.57 13.07
N ALA A 144 5.72 -10.06 12.29
CA ALA A 144 4.58 -9.26 11.86
C ALA A 144 3.76 -8.72 13.03
N GLN A 145 3.55 -9.53 14.09
CA GLN A 145 2.85 -9.07 15.29
C GLN A 145 3.64 -8.00 16.03
N GLN A 146 4.96 -8.18 16.19
CA GLN A 146 5.80 -7.19 16.84
C GLN A 146 5.80 -5.83 16.12
N TRP A 147 5.76 -5.84 14.78
CA TRP A 147 5.60 -4.62 13.99
C TRP A 147 4.25 -3.93 14.21
N GLN A 148 3.17 -4.68 14.39
CA GLN A 148 1.86 -4.11 14.69
C GLN A 148 1.78 -3.53 16.11
N ASP A 149 2.50 -4.12 17.05
CA ASP A 149 2.58 -3.65 18.44
C ASP A 149 3.50 -2.42 18.58
N TYR A 150 4.45 -2.25 17.65
CA TYR A 150 5.39 -1.14 17.60
C TYR A 150 4.97 -0.11 16.55
N ASP A 151 4.03 0.77 16.90
CA ASP A 151 3.60 1.86 16.02
C ASP A 151 4.47 3.10 16.21
N ALA A 152 5.35 3.37 15.23
CA ALA A 152 6.18 4.56 15.16
C ALA A 152 5.80 5.46 13.96
N SER A 153 4.64 5.27 13.36
CA SER A 153 4.22 5.96 12.15
C SER A 153 4.20 7.49 12.28
N ASP A 154 3.70 8.01 13.42
CA ASP A 154 3.68 9.46 13.67
C ASP A 154 5.10 10.04 13.79
N LEU A 155 6.02 9.32 14.43
CA LEU A 155 7.42 9.75 14.56
C LEU A 155 8.13 9.76 13.21
N HIS A 156 7.93 8.73 12.40
CA HIS A 156 8.48 8.62 11.06
C HIS A 156 7.96 9.75 10.17
N PHE A 157 6.64 9.92 10.11
CA PHE A 157 6.01 10.98 9.33
C PHE A 157 6.49 12.37 9.74
N ALA A 158 6.55 12.64 11.06
CA ALA A 158 7.04 13.92 11.58
C ALA A 158 8.52 14.15 11.26
N ALA A 159 9.36 13.10 11.25
CA ALA A 159 10.76 13.21 10.86
C ALA A 159 10.92 13.61 9.40
N LEU A 160 10.22 12.94 8.49
CA LEU A 160 10.25 13.27 7.06
C LEU A 160 9.66 14.66 6.78
N LYS A 161 8.58 15.02 7.49
CA LYS A 161 8.01 16.36 7.38
C LYS A 161 9.00 17.45 7.77
N ARG A 162 9.79 17.25 8.83
CA ARG A 162 10.86 18.22 9.22
C ARG A 162 11.94 18.37 8.16
N ILE A 163 12.28 17.28 7.45
CA ILE A 163 13.23 17.35 6.34
C ILE A 163 12.63 18.18 5.19
N LEU A 164 11.41 17.87 4.80
CA LEU A 164 10.67 18.58 3.74
C LEU A 164 10.49 20.07 4.07
N ASP A 165 10.13 20.39 5.32
CA ASP A 165 9.99 21.77 5.82
C ASP A 165 11.27 22.60 5.65
N LYS A 166 12.43 21.94 5.70
CA LYS A 166 13.74 22.58 5.56
C LYS A 166 14.19 22.64 4.09
N GLU A 167 13.97 21.59 3.33
CA GLU A 167 14.53 21.44 1.98
C GLU A 167 13.60 21.99 0.90
N GLU A 168 12.28 21.87 1.09
CA GLU A 168 11.26 22.27 0.11
C GLU A 168 10.07 22.97 0.80
N PRO A 169 10.26 24.14 1.46
CA PRO A 169 9.23 24.80 2.26
C PRO A 169 7.99 25.25 1.47
N ASP A 170 8.10 25.41 0.16
CA ASP A 170 7.04 25.93 -0.73
C ASP A 170 5.86 24.95 -0.88
N TYR A 171 5.99 23.68 -0.48
CA TYR A 171 4.86 22.74 -0.49
C TYR A 171 3.68 23.19 0.40
N ARG A 172 3.89 24.22 1.23
CA ARG A 172 2.88 24.80 2.13
C ARG A 172 2.02 25.89 1.48
N ASN A 173 2.37 26.38 0.28
CA ASN A 173 1.74 27.48 -0.43
C ASN A 173 0.66 27.03 -1.39
#